data_8ed69030967dbde93941fa3f116cd293
#
_entry.id   8ed69030967dbde93941fa3f116cd293
#
_cell.length_a   1.000
_cell.length_b   1.000
_cell.length_c   1.000
_cell.angle_alpha   90.00
_cell.angle_beta   90.00
_cell.angle_gamma   90.00
#
_symmetry.space_group_name_H-M   'P 1'
#
loop_
_entity.id
_entity.type
_entity.pdbx_description
1 polymer ?
#
loop_
_entity_poly.entity_id
_entity_poly.type
_entity_poly.pdbx_seq_one_letter_code
_entity_poly.pdbx_strand_id
1 'polypeptide(L)'
;MAGAFALSRAVVWAAGAAAIAIAGLHENAESFDADGIARGPGAYWDSVWFLEIAREGYERAEDAAFFPLYPLLLKATGASVAGGVLVSLACFAGALWLLHRLVALDFGDDVAGLTVLLVAIFPAAVFFSAVYSESLFLLASVAALYGARTGGWALAGVAGGLATATRSAGLVLLVPLGLLWWRSTGRRLRDLAWLALVPAGLGVFCLYLELEGRDPLAPFRAQDAWGRAFAWPFGGVVDGARAAWEGARQIAAGEPRTWPVYDPAWVDLALFAVLLVTLAAVVGALRRLPLAWSLYAVAALALPLSFPADGQPLMSLPRFVSVLWPLHLWLALVVVERPAARRARAPAPSIAREIGRST
;
A
#
# COMPACT_ATOMS: atom_id res chain seq x y z
N MET A 1 13.65 -0.56 -15.27
CA MET A 1 12.47 0.07 -14.62
C MET A 1 11.34 0.36 -15.59
N ALA A 2 11.53 1.18 -16.65
CA ALA A 2 10.44 1.52 -17.58
C ALA A 2 9.74 0.28 -18.19
N GLY A 3 10.49 -0.74 -18.60
CA GLY A 3 9.91 -1.99 -19.11
C GLY A 3 9.09 -2.75 -18.08
N ALA A 4 9.53 -2.82 -16.82
CA ALA A 4 8.79 -3.47 -15.73
C ALA A 4 7.48 -2.71 -15.41
N PHE A 5 7.53 -1.38 -15.41
CA PHE A 5 6.34 -0.54 -15.26
C PHE A 5 5.35 -0.79 -16.40
N ALA A 6 5.76 -0.63 -17.66
CA ALA A 6 4.88 -0.79 -18.82
C ALA A 6 4.27 -2.20 -18.88
N LEU A 7 5.10 -3.26 -18.73
CA LEU A 7 4.64 -4.64 -18.74
C LEU A 7 3.64 -4.92 -17.61
N SER A 8 3.96 -4.48 -16.38
CA SER A 8 3.07 -4.70 -15.23
C SER A 8 1.72 -3.99 -15.42
N ARG A 9 1.72 -2.77 -15.98
CA ARG A 9 0.47 -2.05 -16.25
C ARG A 9 -0.33 -2.73 -17.35
N ALA A 10 0.31 -3.18 -18.45
CA ALA A 10 -0.35 -3.94 -19.49
C ALA A 10 -1.01 -5.22 -18.96
N VAL A 11 -0.31 -5.98 -18.10
CA VAL A 11 -0.86 -7.20 -17.46
C VAL A 11 -2.03 -6.87 -16.55
N VAL A 12 -1.90 -5.86 -15.68
CA VAL A 12 -2.97 -5.46 -14.75
C VAL A 12 -4.23 -5.01 -15.50
N TRP A 13 -4.07 -4.19 -16.54
CA TRP A 13 -5.21 -3.73 -17.33
C TRP A 13 -5.84 -4.84 -18.15
N ALA A 14 -5.04 -5.72 -18.76
CA ALA A 14 -5.54 -6.88 -19.47
C ALA A 14 -6.30 -7.84 -18.55
N ALA A 15 -5.78 -8.10 -17.36
CA ALA A 15 -6.45 -8.93 -16.37
C ALA A 15 -7.76 -8.29 -15.88
N GLY A 16 -7.77 -6.99 -15.62
CA GLY A 16 -8.98 -6.24 -15.26
C GLY A 16 -10.04 -6.26 -16.35
N ALA A 17 -9.64 -6.04 -17.60
CA ALA A 17 -10.56 -6.12 -18.73
C ALA A 17 -11.11 -7.54 -18.94
N ALA A 18 -10.28 -8.57 -18.80
CA ALA A 18 -10.70 -9.97 -18.87
C ALA A 18 -11.68 -10.32 -17.74
N ALA A 19 -11.42 -9.87 -16.52
CA ALA A 19 -12.32 -10.07 -15.38
C ALA A 19 -13.70 -9.45 -15.63
N ILE A 20 -13.75 -8.23 -16.17
CA ILE A 20 -14.99 -7.55 -16.53
C ILE A 20 -15.69 -8.30 -17.67
N ALA A 21 -14.98 -8.79 -18.67
CA ALA A 21 -15.55 -9.53 -19.78
C ALA A 21 -16.16 -10.88 -19.35
N ILE A 22 -15.57 -11.53 -18.34
CA ILE A 22 -16.03 -12.83 -17.82
C ILE A 22 -17.14 -12.68 -16.79
N ALA A 23 -16.97 -11.77 -15.82
CA ALA A 23 -17.88 -11.64 -14.69
C ALA A 23 -18.96 -10.55 -14.88
N GLY A 24 -18.84 -9.75 -15.95
CA GLY A 24 -19.66 -8.56 -16.15
C GLY A 24 -19.25 -7.39 -15.25
N LEU A 25 -19.77 -6.21 -15.55
CA LEU A 25 -19.75 -5.08 -14.61
C LEU A 25 -20.85 -5.38 -13.57
N HIS A 26 -20.45 -5.75 -12.37
CA HIS A 26 -21.41 -5.90 -11.28
C HIS A 26 -21.89 -4.50 -10.89
N GLU A 27 -23.17 -4.24 -11.10
CA GLU A 27 -23.83 -3.08 -10.53
C GLU A 27 -23.93 -3.33 -9.03
N ASN A 28 -23.03 -2.76 -8.22
CA ASN A 28 -23.36 -2.57 -6.81
C ASN A 28 -24.54 -1.59 -6.79
N ALA A 29 -25.74 -2.12 -6.55
CA ALA A 29 -26.98 -1.35 -6.54
C ALA A 29 -27.00 -0.22 -5.49
N GLU A 30 -26.03 -0.20 -4.59
CA GLU A 30 -25.84 0.82 -3.56
C GLU A 30 -24.72 1.83 -3.87
N SER A 31 -23.89 1.58 -4.88
CA SER A 31 -22.93 2.58 -5.30
C SER A 31 -23.66 3.61 -6.15
N PHE A 32 -23.96 4.73 -5.50
CA PHE A 32 -24.28 6.02 -6.06
C PHE A 32 -24.49 6.01 -7.57
N ASP A 33 -25.66 6.44 -7.99
CA ASP A 33 -25.97 6.75 -9.38
C ASP A 33 -25.08 7.92 -9.82
N ALA A 34 -23.79 7.62 -9.93
CA ALA A 34 -22.80 8.58 -10.38
C ALA A 34 -22.97 8.72 -11.89
N ASP A 35 -24.03 9.45 -12.28
CA ASP A 35 -24.35 9.82 -13.64
C ASP A 35 -23.06 10.27 -14.35
N GLY A 36 -22.60 9.46 -15.30
CA GLY A 36 -21.47 9.77 -16.15
C GLY A 36 -20.09 9.36 -15.65
N ILE A 37 -19.92 8.61 -14.54
CA ILE A 37 -18.63 7.99 -14.22
C ILE A 37 -18.51 6.71 -15.03
N ALA A 38 -17.57 6.71 -16.00
CA ALA A 38 -17.29 5.53 -16.83
C ALA A 38 -16.82 4.38 -15.94
N ARG A 39 -17.62 3.32 -15.84
CA ARG A 39 -17.29 2.10 -15.11
C ARG A 39 -16.26 1.31 -15.90
N GLY A 40 -15.14 0.96 -15.26
CA GLY A 40 -14.06 0.22 -15.90
C GLY A 40 -12.93 -0.09 -14.93
N PRO A 41 -11.86 -0.77 -15.36
CA PRO A 41 -10.75 -1.13 -14.47
C PRO A 41 -10.10 0.06 -13.74
N GLY A 42 -10.32 1.28 -14.24
CA GLY A 42 -9.76 2.51 -13.68
C GLY A 42 -10.63 3.20 -12.62
N ALA A 43 -11.91 2.85 -12.51
CA ALA A 43 -12.82 3.52 -11.58
C ALA A 43 -13.84 2.53 -11.01
N TYR A 44 -13.65 2.13 -9.76
CA TYR A 44 -14.51 1.22 -9.02
C TYR A 44 -14.46 1.56 -7.52
N TRP A 45 -15.44 1.19 -6.74
CA TRP A 45 -15.54 1.38 -5.28
C TRP A 45 -15.18 2.81 -4.84
N ASP A 46 -14.08 2.99 -4.08
CA ASP A 46 -13.66 4.29 -3.52
C ASP A 46 -13.39 5.37 -4.58
N SER A 47 -13.24 5.00 -5.86
CA SER A 47 -13.01 5.96 -6.95
C SER A 47 -14.16 6.96 -7.08
N VAL A 48 -15.39 6.54 -6.78
CA VAL A 48 -16.58 7.40 -6.82
C VAL A 48 -16.44 8.52 -5.81
N TRP A 49 -16.09 8.19 -4.57
CA TRP A 49 -15.90 9.15 -3.49
C TRP A 49 -14.82 10.19 -3.84
N PHE A 50 -13.67 9.76 -4.34
CA PHE A 50 -12.61 10.67 -4.73
C PHE A 50 -13.05 11.63 -5.85
N LEU A 51 -13.82 11.17 -6.83
CA LEU A 51 -14.31 11.98 -7.94
C LEU A 51 -15.40 12.95 -7.50
N GLU A 52 -16.33 12.54 -6.65
CA GLU A 52 -17.35 13.39 -6.07
C GLU A 52 -16.73 14.51 -5.24
N ILE A 53 -15.83 14.18 -4.30
CA ILE A 53 -15.12 15.17 -3.49
C ILE A 53 -14.33 16.16 -4.39
N ALA A 54 -13.73 15.67 -5.47
CA ALA A 54 -13.01 16.53 -6.40
C ALA A 54 -13.93 17.53 -7.13
N ARG A 55 -15.19 17.18 -7.39
CA ARG A 55 -16.19 18.01 -8.07
C ARG A 55 -16.90 18.95 -7.11
N GLU A 56 -17.39 18.43 -6.01
CA GLU A 56 -18.37 19.06 -5.12
C GLU A 56 -17.75 19.50 -3.79
N GLY A 57 -16.66 18.88 -3.38
CA GLY A 57 -16.06 19.08 -2.05
C GLY A 57 -16.55 18.07 -1.03
N TYR A 58 -16.38 18.39 0.23
CA TYR A 58 -16.78 17.53 1.36
C TYR A 58 -18.21 17.87 1.76
N GLU A 59 -19.21 17.18 1.24
CA GLU A 59 -20.61 17.46 1.55
C GLU A 59 -21.15 16.58 2.67
N ARG A 60 -20.76 15.31 2.70
CA ARG A 60 -21.20 14.32 3.69
C ARG A 60 -20.14 14.10 4.77
N ALA A 61 -20.55 13.62 5.95
CA ALA A 61 -19.62 13.31 7.04
C ALA A 61 -18.64 12.19 6.67
N GLU A 62 -19.10 11.22 5.88
CA GLU A 62 -18.31 10.07 5.39
C GLU A 62 -17.20 10.48 4.44
N ASP A 63 -17.36 11.59 3.71
CA ASP A 63 -16.36 12.11 2.79
C ASP A 63 -15.01 12.36 3.51
N ALA A 64 -15.06 12.68 4.80
CA ALA A 64 -13.87 12.91 5.62
C ALA A 64 -12.96 11.67 5.79
N ALA A 65 -13.42 10.48 5.43
CA ALA A 65 -12.56 9.29 5.33
C ALA A 65 -11.53 9.40 4.19
N PHE A 66 -11.80 10.24 3.20
CA PHE A 66 -10.98 10.46 2.00
C PHE A 66 -10.20 11.77 2.11
N PHE A 67 -8.91 11.68 2.32
CA PHE A 67 -8.05 12.82 2.62
C PHE A 67 -7.82 13.72 1.40
N PRO A 68 -7.59 15.05 1.60
CA PRO A 68 -7.81 16.07 0.58
C PRO A 68 -6.79 16.10 -0.56
N LEU A 69 -5.56 15.60 -0.36
CA LEU A 69 -4.51 15.81 -1.36
C LEU A 69 -4.82 15.12 -2.70
N TYR A 70 -5.36 13.90 -2.67
CA TYR A 70 -5.70 13.19 -3.90
C TYR A 70 -6.92 13.81 -4.61
N PRO A 71 -8.06 14.11 -3.96
CA PRO A 71 -9.15 14.89 -4.57
C PRO A 71 -8.72 16.22 -5.16
N LEU A 72 -7.82 16.96 -4.51
CA LEU A 72 -7.29 18.23 -5.05
C LEU A 72 -6.51 18.03 -6.35
N LEU A 73 -5.71 16.95 -6.45
CA LEU A 73 -5.01 16.61 -7.69
C LEU A 73 -6.01 16.20 -8.80
N LEU A 74 -7.07 15.44 -8.44
CA LEU A 74 -8.15 15.11 -9.37
C LEU A 74 -8.84 16.37 -9.88
N LYS A 75 -9.17 17.31 -9.00
CA LYS A 75 -9.77 18.60 -9.38
C LYS A 75 -8.89 19.37 -10.36
N ALA A 76 -7.57 19.40 -10.12
CA ALA A 76 -6.60 20.04 -11.00
C ALA A 76 -6.51 19.38 -12.39
N THR A 77 -6.90 18.10 -12.52
CA THR A 77 -6.92 17.34 -13.79
C THR A 77 -8.33 17.16 -14.36
N GLY A 78 -9.27 18.01 -13.96
CA GLY A 78 -10.63 18.07 -14.49
C GLY A 78 -11.61 17.09 -13.85
N ALA A 79 -11.29 16.53 -12.67
CA ALA A 79 -12.15 15.60 -11.89
C ALA A 79 -12.76 14.49 -12.74
N SER A 80 -11.94 13.90 -13.60
CA SER A 80 -12.32 12.83 -14.53
C SER A 80 -11.59 11.52 -14.23
N VAL A 81 -12.17 10.40 -14.65
CA VAL A 81 -11.53 9.08 -14.52
C VAL A 81 -10.18 9.06 -15.23
N ALA A 82 -10.10 9.58 -16.45
CA ALA A 82 -8.86 9.64 -17.22
C ALA A 82 -7.79 10.47 -16.50
N GLY A 83 -8.16 11.64 -15.98
CA GLY A 83 -7.26 12.48 -15.18
C GLY A 83 -6.76 11.77 -13.94
N GLY A 84 -7.64 11.08 -13.21
CA GLY A 84 -7.29 10.32 -12.01
C GLY A 84 -6.37 9.13 -12.30
N VAL A 85 -6.62 8.38 -13.38
CA VAL A 85 -5.73 7.30 -13.84
C VAL A 85 -4.35 7.86 -14.20
N LEU A 86 -4.27 8.99 -14.91
CA LEU A 86 -3.00 9.62 -15.24
C LEU A 86 -2.22 10.07 -14.00
N VAL A 87 -2.90 10.70 -13.03
CA VAL A 87 -2.29 11.07 -11.73
C VAL A 87 -1.75 9.83 -11.02
N SER A 88 -2.55 8.76 -10.93
CA SER A 88 -2.13 7.52 -10.28
C SER A 88 -0.92 6.88 -10.98
N LEU A 89 -0.92 6.81 -12.31
CA LEU A 89 0.20 6.25 -13.09
C LEU A 89 1.47 7.09 -12.98
N ALA A 90 1.35 8.44 -13.00
CA ALA A 90 2.49 9.33 -12.83
C ALA A 90 3.10 9.20 -11.44
N CYS A 91 2.27 9.20 -10.39
CA CYS A 91 2.70 8.98 -9.02
C CYS A 91 3.35 7.60 -8.84
N PHE A 92 2.78 6.56 -9.45
CA PHE A 92 3.34 5.21 -9.36
C PHE A 92 4.69 5.10 -10.04
N ALA A 93 4.85 5.67 -11.24
CA ALA A 93 6.15 5.70 -11.93
C ALA A 93 7.21 6.42 -11.09
N GLY A 94 6.86 7.59 -10.51
CA GLY A 94 7.72 8.31 -9.58
C GLY A 94 8.05 7.52 -8.32
N ALA A 95 7.07 6.83 -7.74
CA ALA A 95 7.24 5.98 -6.56
C ALA A 95 8.22 4.83 -6.84
N LEU A 96 8.06 4.11 -7.95
CA LEU A 96 8.95 3.02 -8.33
C LEU A 96 10.38 3.51 -8.61
N TRP A 97 10.52 4.66 -9.27
CA TRP A 97 11.84 5.26 -9.50
C TRP A 97 12.53 5.61 -8.19
N LEU A 98 11.82 6.25 -7.28
CA LEU A 98 12.39 6.67 -6.00
C LEU A 98 12.63 5.49 -5.05
N LEU A 99 11.73 4.48 -5.08
CA LEU A 99 11.88 3.23 -4.33
C LEU A 99 13.14 2.47 -4.77
N HIS A 100 13.38 2.38 -6.09
CA HIS A 100 14.61 1.78 -6.59
C HIS A 100 15.84 2.49 -6.00
N ARG A 101 15.86 3.83 -6.04
CA ARG A 101 16.98 4.62 -5.48
C ARG A 101 17.13 4.40 -3.98
N LEU A 102 16.02 4.38 -3.23
CA LEU A 102 16.05 4.14 -1.79
C LEU A 102 16.63 2.77 -1.44
N VAL A 103 16.15 1.73 -2.11
CA VAL A 103 16.59 0.35 -1.85
C VAL A 103 18.03 0.15 -2.32
N ALA A 104 18.43 0.73 -3.46
CA ALA A 104 19.78 0.61 -3.97
C ALA A 104 20.84 1.19 -3.04
N LEU A 105 20.51 2.21 -2.21
CA LEU A 105 21.43 2.76 -1.20
C LEU A 105 21.94 1.73 -0.19
N ASP A 106 21.09 0.75 0.16
CA ASP A 106 21.40 -0.20 1.23
C ASP A 106 21.64 -1.62 0.71
N PHE A 107 21.06 -2.00 -0.47
CA PHE A 107 21.01 -3.39 -0.93
C PHE A 107 21.47 -3.60 -2.38
N GLY A 108 21.85 -2.53 -3.09
CA GLY A 108 22.31 -2.60 -4.48
C GLY A 108 21.18 -2.71 -5.51
N ASP A 109 21.56 -2.57 -6.79
CA ASP A 109 20.62 -2.42 -7.91
C ASP A 109 19.80 -3.68 -8.21
N ASP A 110 20.38 -4.87 -8.05
CA ASP A 110 19.68 -6.14 -8.32
C ASP A 110 18.49 -6.34 -7.37
N VAL A 111 18.71 -6.11 -6.08
CA VAL A 111 17.66 -6.19 -5.06
C VAL A 111 16.64 -5.08 -5.26
N ALA A 112 17.09 -3.86 -5.58
CA ALA A 112 16.23 -2.73 -5.85
C ALA A 112 15.32 -2.99 -7.06
N GLY A 113 15.89 -3.51 -8.15
CA GLY A 113 15.14 -3.86 -9.36
C GLY A 113 14.07 -4.91 -9.11
N LEU A 114 14.40 -5.97 -8.36
CA LEU A 114 13.45 -7.01 -8.00
C LEU A 114 12.37 -6.51 -7.03
N THR A 115 12.73 -5.66 -6.06
CA THR A 115 11.76 -5.04 -5.15
C THR A 115 10.72 -4.24 -5.92
N VAL A 116 11.16 -3.38 -6.85
CA VAL A 116 10.28 -2.59 -7.73
C VAL A 116 9.37 -3.49 -8.56
N LEU A 117 9.92 -4.57 -9.14
CA LEU A 117 9.12 -5.53 -9.90
C LEU A 117 8.04 -6.18 -9.03
N LEU A 118 8.39 -6.65 -7.84
CA LEU A 118 7.44 -7.29 -6.92
C LEU A 118 6.31 -6.36 -6.50
N VAL A 119 6.60 -5.07 -6.23
CA VAL A 119 5.55 -4.07 -5.98
C VAL A 119 4.67 -3.89 -7.23
N ALA A 120 5.28 -3.82 -8.41
CA ALA A 120 4.56 -3.55 -9.65
C ALA A 120 3.62 -4.68 -10.10
N ILE A 121 3.96 -5.94 -9.78
CA ILE A 121 3.15 -7.14 -10.14
C ILE A 121 2.36 -7.70 -8.96
N PHE A 122 2.32 -7.02 -7.83
CA PHE A 122 1.54 -7.47 -6.67
C PHE A 122 0.06 -7.67 -7.06
N PRO A 123 -0.63 -8.70 -6.55
CA PRO A 123 -2.03 -8.98 -6.95
C PRO A 123 -2.99 -7.78 -6.81
N ALA A 124 -2.79 -6.92 -5.81
CA ALA A 124 -3.56 -5.70 -5.64
C ALA A 124 -2.97 -4.47 -6.37
N ALA A 125 -2.04 -4.66 -7.32
CA ALA A 125 -1.40 -3.55 -8.05
C ALA A 125 -2.34 -2.78 -9.00
N VAL A 126 -3.58 -3.24 -9.19
CA VAL A 126 -4.65 -2.51 -9.87
C VAL A 126 -4.90 -1.14 -9.23
N PHE A 127 -4.84 -1.05 -7.91
CA PHE A 127 -5.02 0.21 -7.18
C PHE A 127 -3.95 1.28 -7.49
N PHE A 128 -2.80 0.88 -8.02
CA PHE A 128 -1.79 1.83 -8.51
C PHE A 128 -2.10 2.40 -9.90
N SER A 129 -3.14 1.91 -10.57
CA SER A 129 -3.56 2.37 -11.89
C SER A 129 -4.97 2.93 -11.91
N ALA A 130 -5.74 2.72 -10.86
CA ALA A 130 -7.11 3.19 -10.72
C ALA A 130 -7.14 4.60 -10.10
N VAL A 131 -8.33 5.21 -10.07
CA VAL A 131 -8.58 6.48 -9.37
C VAL A 131 -8.56 6.24 -7.87
N TYR A 132 -7.34 6.08 -7.34
CA TYR A 132 -7.06 5.71 -5.96
C TYR A 132 -5.83 6.43 -5.42
N SER A 133 -5.78 6.66 -4.12
CA SER A 133 -4.70 7.42 -3.46
C SER A 133 -3.42 6.62 -3.19
N GLU A 134 -3.40 5.31 -3.45
CA GLU A 134 -2.29 4.40 -3.13
C GLU A 134 -0.97 4.79 -3.79
N SER A 135 -1.01 5.17 -5.06
CA SER A 135 0.19 5.59 -5.80
C SER A 135 0.79 6.87 -5.25
N LEU A 136 -0.05 7.85 -4.93
CA LEU A 136 0.37 9.11 -4.33
C LEU A 136 0.94 8.89 -2.93
N PHE A 137 0.27 8.06 -2.12
CA PHE A 137 0.74 7.69 -0.79
C PHE A 137 2.09 6.95 -0.84
N LEU A 138 2.25 6.00 -1.77
CA LEU A 138 3.51 5.29 -1.96
C LEU A 138 4.63 6.27 -2.35
N LEU A 139 4.38 7.18 -3.30
CA LEU A 139 5.36 8.18 -3.71
C LEU A 139 5.77 9.08 -2.55
N ALA A 140 4.81 9.63 -1.82
CA ALA A 140 5.05 10.54 -0.72
C ALA A 140 5.78 9.84 0.44
N SER A 141 5.36 8.62 0.82
CA SER A 141 5.99 7.84 1.88
C SER A 141 7.42 7.43 1.54
N VAL A 142 7.67 6.97 0.31
CA VAL A 142 9.03 6.64 -0.15
C VAL A 142 9.91 7.89 -0.23
N ALA A 143 9.35 9.04 -0.67
CA ALA A 143 10.08 10.31 -0.71
C ALA A 143 10.49 10.77 0.70
N ALA A 144 9.59 10.64 1.68
CA ALA A 144 9.89 10.96 3.07
C ALA A 144 11.05 10.10 3.61
N LEU A 145 10.99 8.80 3.38
CA LEU A 145 12.02 7.85 3.84
C LEU A 145 13.35 8.02 3.08
N TYR A 146 13.30 8.32 1.78
CA TYR A 146 14.49 8.64 0.99
C TYR A 146 15.16 9.93 1.48
N GLY A 147 14.37 10.99 1.72
CA GLY A 147 14.84 12.24 2.31
C GLY A 147 15.56 12.01 3.63
N ALA A 148 14.94 11.30 4.57
CA ALA A 148 15.55 10.98 5.86
C ALA A 148 16.82 10.13 5.71
N ARG A 149 16.83 9.12 4.81
CA ARG A 149 17.99 8.24 4.58
C ARG A 149 19.19 8.98 3.99
N THR A 150 18.94 10.04 3.22
CA THR A 150 19.98 10.88 2.59
C THR A 150 20.32 12.16 3.38
N GLY A 151 19.70 12.35 4.56
CA GLY A 151 19.92 13.54 5.41
C GLY A 151 19.13 14.78 4.98
N GLY A 152 18.24 14.66 3.99
CA GLY A 152 17.38 15.74 3.50
C GLY A 152 16.10 15.86 4.33
N TRP A 153 16.21 16.33 5.58
CA TRP A 153 15.09 16.39 6.54
C TRP A 153 13.93 17.26 6.09
N ALA A 154 14.20 18.33 5.32
CA ALA A 154 13.14 19.15 4.71
C ALA A 154 12.27 18.31 3.76
N LEU A 155 12.90 17.51 2.87
CA LEU A 155 12.18 16.58 2.00
C LEU A 155 11.41 15.54 2.82
N ALA A 156 12.03 14.99 3.87
CA ALA A 156 11.39 14.00 4.75
C ALA A 156 10.12 14.56 5.39
N GLY A 157 10.17 15.77 5.93
CA GLY A 157 9.02 16.42 6.57
C GLY A 157 7.92 16.80 5.60
N VAL A 158 8.27 17.47 4.49
CA VAL A 158 7.29 17.89 3.46
C VAL A 158 6.59 16.67 2.85
N ALA A 159 7.36 15.68 2.40
CA ALA A 159 6.80 14.47 1.82
C ALA A 159 5.98 13.65 2.83
N GLY A 160 6.41 13.61 4.11
CA GLY A 160 5.63 13.00 5.18
C GLY A 160 4.31 13.71 5.44
N GLY A 161 4.29 15.05 5.38
CA GLY A 161 3.07 15.85 5.47
C GLY A 161 2.12 15.59 4.28
N LEU A 162 2.66 15.49 3.07
CA LEU A 162 1.88 15.12 1.88
C LEU A 162 1.32 13.69 2.00
N ALA A 163 2.10 12.74 2.56
CA ALA A 163 1.60 11.39 2.82
C ALA A 163 0.42 11.41 3.80
N THR A 164 0.49 12.23 4.87
CA THR A 164 -0.58 12.36 5.84
C THR A 164 -1.80 13.12 5.28
N ALA A 165 -1.57 14.11 4.40
CA ALA A 165 -2.64 14.77 3.65
C ALA A 165 -3.30 13.86 2.59
N THR A 166 -2.69 12.70 2.31
CA THR A 166 -3.25 11.67 1.41
C THR A 166 -4.03 10.59 2.16
N ARG A 167 -3.53 10.18 3.35
CA ARG A 167 -4.13 9.12 4.19
C ARG A 167 -3.66 9.26 5.64
N SER A 168 -4.52 8.96 6.60
CA SER A 168 -4.16 8.93 8.04
C SER A 168 -2.94 8.04 8.34
N ALA A 169 -2.75 6.97 7.58
CA ALA A 169 -1.59 6.09 7.65
C ALA A 169 -0.24 6.81 7.45
N GLY A 170 -0.23 8.02 6.89
CA GLY A 170 0.96 8.87 6.81
C GLY A 170 1.58 9.19 8.17
N LEU A 171 0.78 9.26 9.25
CA LEU A 171 1.28 9.46 10.61
C LEU A 171 2.25 8.36 11.07
N VAL A 172 2.08 7.15 10.56
CA VAL A 172 2.95 6.01 10.87
C VAL A 172 4.40 6.27 10.48
N LEU A 173 4.64 7.14 9.49
CA LEU A 173 5.99 7.54 9.06
C LEU A 173 6.81 8.18 10.17
N LEU A 174 6.18 8.76 11.20
CA LEU A 174 6.91 9.29 12.36
C LEU A 174 7.78 8.23 13.04
N VAL A 175 7.38 6.96 13.02
CA VAL A 175 8.13 5.87 13.63
C VAL A 175 9.48 5.65 12.93
N PRO A 176 9.54 5.32 11.62
CA PRO A 176 10.82 5.16 10.92
C PRO A 176 11.60 6.46 10.80
N LEU A 177 10.95 7.61 10.60
CA LEU A 177 11.62 8.91 10.49
C LEU A 177 12.30 9.30 11.80
N GLY A 178 11.61 9.15 12.93
CA GLY A 178 12.18 9.38 14.25
C GLY A 178 13.37 8.47 14.53
N LEU A 179 13.29 7.20 14.17
CA LEU A 179 14.40 6.25 14.33
C LEU A 179 15.59 6.59 13.44
N LEU A 180 15.35 6.98 12.18
CA LEU A 180 16.41 7.41 11.26
C LEU A 180 17.10 8.68 11.76
N TRP A 181 16.31 9.65 12.28
CA TRP A 181 16.86 10.84 12.92
C TRP A 181 17.71 10.48 14.15
N TRP A 182 17.19 9.63 15.02
CA TRP A 182 17.90 9.20 16.23
C TRP A 182 19.25 8.54 15.92
N ARG A 183 19.32 7.77 14.84
CA ARG A 183 20.53 7.05 14.43
C ARG A 183 21.47 7.85 13.50
N SER A 184 21.05 9.04 13.06
CA SER A 184 21.90 9.85 12.18
C SER A 184 23.10 10.42 12.95
N THR A 185 24.28 10.39 12.34
CA THR A 185 25.54 10.86 12.93
C THR A 185 25.63 12.38 13.05
N GLY A 186 24.87 13.11 12.30
CA GLY A 186 24.85 14.58 12.28
C GLY A 186 23.52 15.19 12.71
N ARG A 187 22.75 14.48 13.56
CA ARG A 187 21.42 14.92 13.96
C ARG A 187 21.44 16.30 14.61
N ARG A 188 20.50 17.15 14.20
CA ARG A 188 20.31 18.48 14.75
C ARG A 188 18.85 18.60 15.23
N LEU A 189 18.62 19.24 16.37
CA LEU A 189 17.26 19.43 16.90
C LEU A 189 16.35 20.18 15.91
N ARG A 190 16.93 21.11 15.12
CA ARG A 190 16.19 21.81 14.06
C ARG A 190 15.58 20.88 13.00
N ASP A 191 16.15 19.69 12.81
CA ASP A 191 15.64 18.71 11.85
C ASP A 191 14.29 18.14 12.31
N LEU A 192 14.03 18.11 13.62
CA LEU A 192 12.73 17.73 14.18
C LEU A 192 11.61 18.71 13.80
N ALA A 193 11.95 20.00 13.59
CA ALA A 193 10.97 20.96 13.12
C ALA A 193 10.37 20.57 11.76
N TRP A 194 11.17 19.96 10.89
CA TRP A 194 10.66 19.44 9.62
C TRP A 194 9.73 18.24 9.83
N LEU A 195 10.04 17.37 10.79
CA LEU A 195 9.18 16.21 11.09
C LEU A 195 7.82 16.62 11.67
N ALA A 196 7.69 17.81 12.23
CA ALA A 196 6.41 18.37 12.66
C ALA A 196 5.43 18.60 11.49
N LEU A 197 5.94 18.68 10.24
CA LEU A 197 5.09 18.75 9.05
C LEU A 197 4.32 17.44 8.80
N VAL A 198 4.81 16.31 9.30
CA VAL A 198 4.11 15.02 9.12
C VAL A 198 2.71 15.05 9.71
N PRO A 199 2.49 15.37 10.99
CA PRO A 199 1.13 15.51 11.52
C PRO A 199 0.39 16.75 10.99
N ALA A 200 1.12 17.78 10.50
CA ALA A 200 0.50 18.98 9.95
C ALA A 200 -0.39 18.69 8.73
N GLY A 201 -0.08 17.66 7.93
CA GLY A 201 -0.94 17.25 6.81
C GLY A 201 -2.37 16.89 7.24
N LEU A 202 -2.52 16.17 8.35
CA LEU A 202 -3.83 15.90 8.96
C LEU A 202 -4.39 17.16 9.66
N GLY A 203 -3.54 17.91 10.38
CA GLY A 203 -3.96 19.12 11.09
C GLY A 203 -4.55 20.17 10.15
N VAL A 204 -3.97 20.37 8.96
CA VAL A 204 -4.52 21.26 7.92
C VAL A 204 -5.88 20.78 7.43
N PHE A 205 -6.08 19.49 7.30
CA PHE A 205 -7.38 18.94 6.91
C PHE A 205 -8.44 19.14 8.00
N CYS A 206 -8.11 18.87 9.26
CA CYS A 206 -9.01 19.13 10.39
C CYS A 206 -9.36 20.64 10.48
N LEU A 207 -8.37 21.53 10.29
CA LEU A 207 -8.59 22.97 10.27
C LEU A 207 -9.50 23.40 9.11
N TYR A 208 -9.30 22.82 7.92
CA TYR A 208 -10.16 23.09 6.78
C TYR A 208 -11.62 22.72 7.08
N LEU A 209 -11.87 21.54 7.66
CA LEU A 209 -13.23 21.10 8.04
C LEU A 209 -13.85 22.07 9.07
N GLU A 210 -13.09 22.49 10.07
CA GLU A 210 -13.55 23.48 11.06
C GLU A 210 -13.94 24.81 10.40
N LEU A 211 -13.11 25.32 9.47
CA LEU A 211 -13.39 26.58 8.76
C LEU A 211 -14.62 26.50 7.87
N GLU A 212 -14.94 25.31 7.35
CA GLU A 212 -16.16 25.02 6.61
C GLU A 212 -17.38 24.75 7.53
N GLY A 213 -17.24 24.91 8.84
CA GLY A 213 -18.32 24.66 9.81
C GLY A 213 -18.66 23.17 9.99
N ARG A 214 -17.72 22.27 9.69
CA ARG A 214 -17.86 20.82 9.82
C ARG A 214 -17.11 20.30 11.05
N ASP A 215 -17.37 19.05 11.46
CA ASP A 215 -16.64 18.43 12.56
C ASP A 215 -15.14 18.24 12.20
N PRO A 216 -14.19 18.92 12.85
CA PRO A 216 -12.76 18.77 12.59
C PRO A 216 -12.23 17.37 12.93
N LEU A 217 -12.98 16.60 13.73
CA LEU A 217 -12.64 15.21 14.09
C LEU A 217 -13.31 14.19 13.17
N ALA A 218 -14.06 14.63 12.16
CA ALA A 218 -14.69 13.74 11.20
C ALA A 218 -13.72 12.72 10.56
N PRO A 219 -12.45 13.03 10.23
CA PRO A 219 -11.52 12.03 9.67
C PRO A 219 -11.28 10.81 10.57
N PHE A 220 -11.46 10.95 11.88
CA PHE A 220 -11.30 9.86 12.85
C PHE A 220 -12.57 9.02 13.01
N ARG A 221 -13.75 9.60 12.74
CA ARG A 221 -15.06 8.98 12.91
C ARG A 221 -15.65 8.45 11.60
N ALA A 222 -15.26 9.04 10.47
CA ALA A 222 -15.80 8.70 9.16
C ALA A 222 -15.61 7.22 8.78
N GLN A 223 -14.65 6.52 9.39
CA GLN A 223 -14.45 5.09 9.20
C GLN A 223 -15.60 4.23 9.79
N ASP A 224 -16.40 4.78 10.68
CA ASP A 224 -17.57 4.11 11.25
C ASP A 224 -18.61 3.79 10.16
N ALA A 225 -18.68 4.59 9.09
CA ALA A 225 -19.55 4.34 7.93
C ALA A 225 -19.24 3.02 7.20
N TRP A 226 -18.02 2.50 7.36
CA TRP A 226 -17.60 1.18 6.85
C TRP A 226 -17.55 0.12 7.95
N GLY A 227 -18.24 0.33 9.05
CA GLY A 227 -18.27 -0.59 10.19
C GLY A 227 -16.89 -0.79 10.83
N ARG A 228 -15.97 0.17 10.71
CA ARG A 228 -14.62 0.07 11.28
C ARG A 228 -14.58 0.71 12.66
N ALA A 229 -14.39 -0.10 13.67
CA ALA A 229 -14.24 0.34 15.05
C ALA A 229 -12.89 -0.11 15.63
N PHE A 230 -12.38 0.68 16.58
CA PHE A 230 -11.17 0.27 17.28
C PHE A 230 -11.47 -0.96 18.16
N ALA A 231 -10.84 -2.08 17.84
CA ALA A 231 -10.93 -3.30 18.65
C ALA A 231 -9.82 -3.34 19.71
N TRP A 232 -8.60 -3.48 19.30
CA TRP A 232 -7.34 -3.42 20.05
C TRP A 232 -6.20 -3.64 19.05
N PRO A 233 -4.94 -3.35 19.38
CA PRO A 233 -3.85 -3.62 18.47
C PRO A 233 -3.87 -5.08 17.99
N PHE A 234 -3.99 -5.28 16.66
CA PHE A 234 -4.10 -6.60 16.02
C PHE A 234 -5.42 -7.36 16.27
N GLY A 235 -6.50 -6.71 16.74
CA GLY A 235 -7.82 -7.34 16.89
C GLY A 235 -8.32 -7.97 15.60
N GLY A 236 -8.06 -7.33 14.45
CA GLY A 236 -8.38 -7.88 13.14
C GLY A 236 -7.71 -9.24 12.81
N VAL A 237 -6.64 -9.63 13.50
CA VAL A 237 -6.05 -10.98 13.36
C VAL A 237 -6.99 -12.04 13.93
N VAL A 238 -7.54 -11.78 15.13
CA VAL A 238 -8.46 -12.70 15.80
C VAL A 238 -9.79 -12.75 15.07
N ASP A 239 -10.33 -11.61 14.71
CA ASP A 239 -11.62 -11.52 14.03
C ASP A 239 -11.53 -12.08 12.60
N GLY A 240 -10.41 -11.85 11.89
CA GLY A 240 -10.12 -12.49 10.61
C GLY A 240 -10.00 -14.01 10.69
N ALA A 241 -9.38 -14.53 11.76
CA ALA A 241 -9.31 -15.99 11.99
C ALA A 241 -10.71 -16.60 12.26
N ARG A 242 -11.56 -15.89 13.01
CA ARG A 242 -12.94 -16.29 13.27
C ARG A 242 -13.76 -16.30 11.98
N ALA A 243 -13.68 -15.22 11.18
CA ALA A 243 -14.39 -15.12 9.90
C ALA A 243 -13.93 -16.24 8.94
N ALA A 244 -12.63 -16.48 8.83
CA ALA A 244 -12.11 -17.58 8.01
C ALA A 244 -12.55 -18.96 8.49
N TRP A 245 -12.60 -19.20 9.79
CA TRP A 245 -13.12 -20.45 10.37
C TRP A 245 -14.59 -20.66 10.05
N GLU A 246 -15.41 -19.61 10.21
CA GLU A 246 -16.84 -19.67 9.87
C GLU A 246 -17.04 -19.91 8.37
N GLY A 247 -16.30 -19.20 7.52
CA GLY A 247 -16.29 -19.43 6.07
C GLY A 247 -15.93 -20.88 5.71
N ALA A 248 -14.92 -21.48 6.37
CA ALA A 248 -14.55 -22.88 6.15
C ALA A 248 -15.68 -23.85 6.54
N ARG A 249 -16.41 -23.56 7.62
CA ARG A 249 -17.55 -24.35 8.06
C ARG A 249 -18.71 -24.28 7.07
N GLN A 250 -19.06 -23.10 6.59
CA GLN A 250 -20.11 -22.88 5.59
C GLN A 250 -19.77 -23.62 4.28
N ILE A 251 -18.51 -23.54 3.85
CA ILE A 251 -18.02 -24.27 2.68
C ILE A 251 -18.18 -25.80 2.89
N ALA A 252 -17.80 -26.32 4.05
CA ALA A 252 -17.92 -27.75 4.37
C ALA A 252 -19.36 -28.22 4.49
N ALA A 253 -20.27 -27.36 4.95
CA ALA A 253 -21.71 -27.64 5.03
C ALA A 253 -22.40 -27.67 3.67
N GLY A 254 -21.75 -27.20 2.60
CA GLY A 254 -22.33 -27.16 1.25
C GLY A 254 -23.44 -26.14 1.11
N GLU A 255 -23.41 -25.05 1.90
CA GLU A 255 -24.39 -23.98 1.82
C GLU A 255 -24.46 -23.39 0.41
N PRO A 256 -25.68 -22.96 -0.06
CA PRO A 256 -25.83 -22.38 -1.40
C PRO A 256 -24.96 -21.14 -1.54
N ARG A 257 -24.26 -21.04 -2.66
CA ARG A 257 -23.21 -20.03 -2.89
C ARG A 257 -23.53 -19.17 -4.08
N THR A 258 -23.16 -17.91 -3.94
CA THR A 258 -22.98 -17.01 -5.05
C THR A 258 -21.70 -17.36 -5.82
N TRP A 259 -21.40 -16.61 -6.86
CA TRP A 259 -20.12 -16.74 -7.58
C TRP A 259 -18.93 -16.66 -6.61
N PRO A 260 -17.91 -17.57 -6.70
CA PRO A 260 -16.85 -17.70 -5.68
C PRO A 260 -16.11 -16.42 -5.31
N VAL A 261 -16.01 -15.46 -6.24
CA VAL A 261 -15.33 -14.17 -6.04
C VAL A 261 -16.13 -13.25 -5.11
N TYR A 262 -17.45 -13.44 -5.01
CA TYR A 262 -18.36 -12.63 -4.20
C TYR A 262 -18.93 -13.39 -3.01
N ASP A 263 -18.58 -14.66 -2.84
CA ASP A 263 -18.97 -15.45 -1.69
C ASP A 263 -18.12 -15.04 -0.47
N PRO A 264 -18.72 -14.46 0.59
CA PRO A 264 -17.98 -14.00 1.76
C PRO A 264 -17.10 -15.09 2.37
N ALA A 265 -17.54 -16.34 2.37
CA ALA A 265 -16.80 -17.46 2.95
C ALA A 265 -15.45 -17.70 2.24
N TRP A 266 -15.43 -17.66 0.90
CA TRP A 266 -14.18 -17.78 0.13
C TRP A 266 -13.30 -16.55 0.25
N VAL A 267 -13.91 -15.37 0.29
CA VAL A 267 -13.19 -14.10 0.44
C VAL A 267 -12.49 -14.05 1.80
N ASP A 268 -13.16 -14.41 2.88
CA ASP A 268 -12.57 -14.43 4.23
C ASP A 268 -11.41 -15.40 4.34
N LEU A 269 -11.54 -16.61 3.75
CA LEU A 269 -10.43 -17.57 3.67
C LEU A 269 -9.23 -17.00 2.90
N ALA A 270 -9.48 -16.39 1.75
CA ALA A 270 -8.43 -15.79 0.92
C ALA A 270 -7.74 -14.62 1.64
N LEU A 271 -8.50 -13.73 2.26
CA LEU A 271 -7.98 -12.61 3.05
C LEU A 271 -7.16 -13.09 4.24
N PHE A 272 -7.61 -14.14 4.92
CA PHE A 272 -6.85 -14.74 6.02
C PHE A 272 -5.54 -15.40 5.55
N ALA A 273 -5.56 -16.08 4.40
CA ALA A 273 -4.34 -16.60 3.79
C ALA A 273 -3.34 -15.46 3.46
N VAL A 274 -3.82 -14.34 2.90
CA VAL A 274 -3.01 -13.13 2.67
C VAL A 274 -2.46 -12.60 3.99
N LEU A 275 -3.24 -12.58 5.07
CA LEU A 275 -2.78 -12.17 6.39
C LEU A 275 -1.63 -13.05 6.89
N LEU A 276 -1.78 -14.37 6.81
CA LEU A 276 -0.73 -15.31 7.24
C LEU A 276 0.58 -15.11 6.47
N VAL A 277 0.49 -14.97 5.14
CA VAL A 277 1.67 -14.68 4.30
C VAL A 277 2.29 -13.33 4.68
N THR A 278 1.47 -12.33 4.93
CA THR A 278 1.92 -10.98 5.34
C THR A 278 2.63 -11.02 6.69
N LEU A 279 2.08 -11.73 7.68
CA LEU A 279 2.71 -11.89 9.00
C LEU A 279 4.03 -12.65 8.90
N ALA A 280 4.11 -13.69 8.07
CA ALA A 280 5.37 -14.39 7.80
C ALA A 280 6.41 -13.45 7.16
N ALA A 281 5.99 -12.60 6.24
CA ALA A 281 6.86 -11.59 5.61
C ALA A 281 7.32 -10.52 6.63
N VAL A 282 6.45 -10.09 7.55
CA VAL A 282 6.81 -9.17 8.65
C VAL A 282 7.87 -9.81 9.56
N VAL A 283 7.69 -11.06 9.96
CA VAL A 283 8.69 -11.79 10.76
C VAL A 283 10.02 -11.92 10.01
N GLY A 284 9.95 -12.18 8.71
CA GLY A 284 11.13 -12.22 7.85
C GLY A 284 11.83 -10.86 7.73
N ALA A 285 11.07 -9.79 7.58
CA ALA A 285 11.57 -8.42 7.54
C ALA A 285 12.25 -8.02 8.86
N LEU A 286 11.62 -8.31 10.01
CA LEU A 286 12.19 -8.06 11.34
C LEU A 286 13.55 -8.74 11.57
N ARG A 287 13.78 -9.89 10.94
CA ARG A 287 15.03 -10.66 11.06
C ARG A 287 16.14 -10.19 10.10
N ARG A 288 15.82 -9.50 9.00
CA ARG A 288 16.77 -9.26 7.92
C ARG A 288 16.90 -7.81 7.48
N LEU A 289 15.88 -6.99 7.72
CA LEU A 289 15.90 -5.59 7.29
C LEU A 289 16.36 -4.67 8.42
N PRO A 290 16.89 -3.48 8.08
CA PRO A 290 17.10 -2.42 9.06
C PRO A 290 15.85 -2.13 9.86
N LEU A 291 16.01 -1.88 11.15
CA LEU A 291 14.90 -1.72 12.09
C LEU A 291 13.87 -0.64 11.65
N ALA A 292 14.34 0.43 11.00
CA ALA A 292 13.45 1.49 10.50
C ALA A 292 12.44 0.95 9.47
N TRP A 293 12.88 0.10 8.53
CA TRP A 293 12.01 -0.49 7.51
C TRP A 293 11.06 -1.52 8.11
N SER A 294 11.55 -2.32 9.04
CA SER A 294 10.75 -3.34 9.73
C SER A 294 9.67 -2.69 10.60
N LEU A 295 10.01 -1.67 11.38
CA LEU A 295 9.04 -0.96 12.22
C LEU A 295 8.01 -0.18 11.39
N TYR A 296 8.41 0.36 10.23
CA TYR A 296 7.46 0.94 9.29
C TYR A 296 6.41 -0.10 8.85
N ALA A 297 6.85 -1.29 8.42
CA ALA A 297 5.93 -2.35 8.01
C ALA A 297 5.01 -2.80 9.16
N VAL A 298 5.55 -2.98 10.37
CA VAL A 298 4.76 -3.38 11.55
C VAL A 298 3.72 -2.32 11.90
N ALA A 299 4.13 -1.05 12.03
CA ALA A 299 3.23 0.02 12.43
C ALA A 299 2.15 0.31 11.38
N ALA A 300 2.52 0.25 10.09
CA ALA A 300 1.58 0.47 9.00
C ALA A 300 0.58 -0.69 8.86
N LEU A 301 0.96 -1.93 9.18
CA LEU A 301 0.06 -3.08 9.23
C LEU A 301 -0.81 -3.08 10.49
N ALA A 302 -0.26 -2.64 11.63
CA ALA A 302 -0.99 -2.58 12.88
C ALA A 302 -2.23 -1.67 12.79
N LEU A 303 -2.13 -0.57 12.04
CA LEU A 303 -3.23 0.39 11.90
C LEU A 303 -4.52 -0.26 11.36
N PRO A 304 -4.57 -0.87 10.16
CA PRO A 304 -5.78 -1.51 9.66
C PRO A 304 -6.20 -2.73 10.50
N LEU A 305 -5.27 -3.45 11.10
CA LEU A 305 -5.59 -4.61 11.96
C LEU A 305 -6.15 -4.19 13.33
N SER A 306 -5.98 -2.92 13.72
CA SER A 306 -6.60 -2.37 14.94
C SER A 306 -8.03 -1.85 14.71
N PHE A 307 -8.45 -1.75 13.44
CA PHE A 307 -9.78 -1.27 13.04
C PHE A 307 -10.41 -2.26 12.05
N PRO A 308 -10.75 -3.49 12.49
CA PRO A 308 -11.44 -4.45 11.65
C PRO A 308 -12.81 -3.90 11.22
N ALA A 309 -13.25 -4.27 10.02
CA ALA A 309 -14.60 -3.92 9.56
C ALA A 309 -15.62 -4.99 10.01
N ASP A 310 -16.83 -4.56 10.33
CA ASP A 310 -17.93 -5.46 10.65
C ASP A 310 -18.24 -6.38 9.45
N GLY A 311 -18.50 -7.64 9.72
CA GLY A 311 -18.82 -8.63 8.68
C GLY A 311 -17.63 -9.11 7.84
N GLN A 312 -16.62 -8.28 7.59
CA GLN A 312 -15.39 -8.65 6.85
C GLN A 312 -14.14 -8.03 7.48
N PRO A 313 -13.63 -8.59 8.59
CA PRO A 313 -12.59 -7.97 9.42
C PRO A 313 -11.30 -7.61 8.69
N LEU A 314 -10.96 -8.34 7.63
CA LEU A 314 -9.76 -8.14 6.81
C LEU A 314 -10.03 -7.41 5.49
N MET A 315 -11.19 -6.73 5.39
CA MET A 315 -11.55 -5.96 4.18
C MET A 315 -10.42 -5.03 3.75
N SER A 316 -10.09 -5.06 2.45
CA SER A 316 -9.03 -4.25 1.83
C SER A 316 -7.58 -4.59 2.28
N LEU A 317 -7.35 -5.66 3.03
CA LEU A 317 -5.99 -6.03 3.48
C LEU A 317 -4.97 -6.11 2.33
N PRO A 318 -5.25 -6.76 1.16
CA PRO A 318 -4.31 -6.78 0.03
C PRO A 318 -3.94 -5.38 -0.46
N ARG A 319 -4.88 -4.44 -0.46
CA ARG A 319 -4.67 -3.04 -0.84
C ARG A 319 -3.70 -2.36 0.12
N PHE A 320 -3.89 -2.54 1.42
CA PHE A 320 -2.98 -1.97 2.43
C PHE A 320 -1.58 -2.58 2.36
N VAL A 321 -1.48 -3.88 2.11
CA VAL A 321 -0.18 -4.58 1.97
C VAL A 321 0.57 -4.12 0.71
N SER A 322 -0.12 -3.73 -0.36
CA SER A 322 0.50 -3.31 -1.62
C SER A 322 1.49 -2.15 -1.47
N VAL A 323 1.23 -1.21 -0.55
CA VAL A 323 2.09 -0.06 -0.28
C VAL A 323 3.20 -0.34 0.74
N LEU A 324 3.21 -1.54 1.35
CA LEU A 324 4.22 -1.95 2.34
C LEU A 324 5.47 -2.51 1.65
N TRP A 325 6.16 -1.66 0.89
CA TRP A 325 7.35 -2.03 0.14
C TRP A 325 8.45 -2.77 0.94
N PRO A 326 8.62 -2.63 2.28
CA PRO A 326 9.61 -3.42 3.00
C PRO A 326 9.35 -4.92 2.96
N LEU A 327 8.10 -5.35 2.83
CA LEU A 327 7.76 -6.77 2.69
C LEU A 327 8.20 -7.32 1.33
N HIS A 328 8.04 -6.51 0.27
CA HIS A 328 8.52 -6.83 -1.08
C HIS A 328 10.06 -6.84 -1.13
N LEU A 329 10.72 -5.91 -0.43
CA LEU A 329 12.17 -5.89 -0.26
C LEU A 329 12.69 -7.16 0.43
N TRP A 330 12.05 -7.58 1.51
CA TRP A 330 12.40 -8.84 2.18
C TRP A 330 12.29 -10.03 1.21
N LEU A 331 11.21 -10.10 0.43
CA LEU A 331 11.04 -11.17 -0.55
C LEU A 331 12.12 -11.12 -1.65
N ALA A 332 12.48 -9.92 -2.12
CA ALA A 332 13.55 -9.73 -3.08
C ALA A 332 14.90 -10.25 -2.56
N LEU A 333 15.24 -9.96 -1.29
CA LEU A 333 16.43 -10.50 -0.66
C LEU A 333 16.43 -12.02 -0.60
N VAL A 334 15.31 -12.63 -0.21
CA VAL A 334 15.17 -14.09 -0.17
C VAL A 334 15.39 -14.73 -1.54
N VAL A 335 14.89 -14.08 -2.60
CA VAL A 335 15.03 -14.59 -3.98
C VAL A 335 16.47 -14.43 -4.49
N VAL A 336 17.09 -13.28 -4.29
CA VAL A 336 18.44 -12.99 -4.77
C VAL A 336 19.51 -13.85 -4.07
N GLU A 337 19.39 -14.05 -2.77
CA GLU A 337 20.37 -14.81 -1.99
C GLU A 337 20.36 -16.33 -2.27
N ARG A 338 19.23 -16.91 -2.69
CA ARG A 338 19.11 -18.35 -2.96
C ARG A 338 20.11 -18.87 -3.99
N PRO A 339 20.33 -18.24 -5.14
CA PRO A 339 21.32 -18.66 -6.12
C PRO A 339 22.77 -18.52 -5.61
N ALA A 340 23.07 -17.44 -4.88
CA ALA A 340 24.40 -17.21 -4.31
C ALA A 340 24.77 -18.27 -3.27
N ALA A 341 23.85 -18.63 -2.38
CA ALA A 341 24.05 -19.70 -1.41
C ALA A 341 24.23 -21.09 -2.06
N ARG A 342 23.57 -21.37 -3.20
CA ARG A 342 23.79 -22.60 -3.98
C ARG A 342 25.15 -22.63 -4.64
N ARG A 343 25.65 -21.50 -5.20
CA ARG A 343 26.98 -21.42 -5.80
C ARG A 343 28.10 -21.54 -4.75
N ALA A 344 27.93 -20.95 -3.58
CA ALA A 344 28.87 -21.06 -2.46
C ALA A 344 28.97 -22.49 -1.86
N ARG A 345 27.90 -23.30 -2.02
CA ARG A 345 27.85 -24.70 -1.58
C ARG A 345 28.23 -25.71 -2.67
N ALA A 346 28.41 -25.27 -3.91
CA ALA A 346 28.92 -26.13 -4.97
C ALA A 346 30.38 -26.46 -4.64
N PRO A 347 30.80 -27.75 -4.59
CA PRO A 347 32.18 -28.09 -4.36
C PRO A 347 33.04 -27.45 -5.46
N ALA A 348 34.18 -26.89 -5.06
CA ALA A 348 35.15 -26.33 -6.01
C ALA A 348 35.45 -27.39 -7.08
N PRO A 349 35.49 -27.03 -8.37
CA PRO A 349 35.86 -27.98 -9.41
C PRO A 349 37.22 -28.58 -9.03
N SER A 350 37.26 -29.91 -8.85
CA SER A 350 38.47 -30.62 -8.50
C SER A 350 39.49 -30.42 -9.65
N ILE A 351 40.55 -29.64 -9.41
CA ILE A 351 41.70 -29.46 -10.28
C ILE A 351 42.58 -30.74 -10.27
N ALA A 352 41.94 -31.90 -10.32
CA ALA A 352 42.60 -33.18 -10.30
C ALA A 352 42.27 -33.99 -11.58
N ARG A 353 42.53 -33.44 -12.75
CA ARG A 353 42.54 -34.20 -14.04
C ARG A 353 43.28 -33.57 -15.17
N GLU A 354 44.34 -32.80 -14.93
CA GLU A 354 45.24 -32.32 -16.02
C GLU A 354 46.71 -32.67 -15.87
N ILE A 355 47.08 -33.55 -14.92
CA ILE A 355 48.45 -34.09 -14.82
C ILE A 355 48.40 -35.56 -15.19
N GLY A 356 48.26 -35.87 -16.46
CA GLY A 356 48.23 -37.28 -16.87
C GLY A 356 48.09 -37.54 -18.36
N ARG A 357 48.56 -36.62 -19.24
CA ARG A 357 48.77 -36.89 -20.68
C ARG A 357 49.92 -36.07 -21.21
N SER A 358 51.13 -36.38 -20.83
CA SER A 358 52.34 -36.07 -21.57
C SER A 358 53.45 -37.02 -21.11
N THR A 359 53.43 -38.21 -21.58
CA THR A 359 54.58 -39.11 -21.88
C THR A 359 54.23 -39.92 -23.09
#